data_55c9054e04a03c045ed632f0312ab11c
#
_entry.id   55c9054e04a03c045ed632f0312ab11c
#
_cell.length_a   1.000
_cell.length_b   1.000
_cell.length_c   1.000
_cell.angle_alpha   90.00
_cell.angle_beta   90.00
_cell.angle_gamma   90.00
#
_symmetry.space_group_name_H-M   'P 1'
#
loop_
_entity.id
_entity.type
_entity.pdbx_description
1 polymer ?
#
loop_
_entity_poly.entity_id
_entity_poly.type
_entity_poly.pdbx_seq_one_letter_code
_entity_poly.pdbx_strand_id
1 'polypeptide(L)'
;MDPSTTTKAWTVAEMTARVVRYADLQPCYNAFVDCRTPGSEAKENFTIIGPGVSENPAQHVHIAEPHGFNIGGARQPPHCVNSQHSHDTAEVFVAHSGTWRFDLGEQGDDAQVELYPGDTISLPTKTFRGFTNTGNDSGFLWAVLGQDNPGRVTWAPQVFEMARDFGLVLLDGGRLVDTAAGEALPSNSRPMLPTSPEDAAKLHRMTPHEAALLVVRAADVSAAVIGLDAPLAWPHGFTLDRVVLAAGSRDVELPPAGGVDVLFVHAGDVTLVWDNGSLDFGAGDTITVPNDVARRWTSLGGATLFRVRGAAN
;
A
#
# COMPACT_ATOMS: atom_id res chain seq x y z
N MET A 1 -31.72 -5.49 -25.85
CA MET A 1 -30.92 -6.46 -25.07
C MET A 1 -30.09 -7.23 -26.09
N ASP A 2 -28.78 -6.96 -26.09
CA ASP A 2 -27.83 -7.66 -26.96
C ASP A 2 -27.42 -8.98 -26.26
N PRO A 3 -27.66 -10.17 -26.82
CA PRO A 3 -27.51 -11.44 -26.13
C PRO A 3 -26.11 -12.07 -26.28
N SER A 4 -25.02 -11.31 -26.40
CA SER A 4 -23.70 -11.89 -26.70
C SER A 4 -22.54 -11.47 -25.76
N THR A 5 -22.78 -11.13 -24.51
CA THR A 5 -21.71 -11.16 -23.52
C THR A 5 -21.61 -12.59 -22.96
N THR A 6 -20.89 -13.44 -23.67
CA THR A 6 -20.42 -14.71 -23.09
C THR A 6 -19.51 -14.39 -21.93
N THR A 7 -20.00 -14.57 -20.70
CA THR A 7 -19.20 -14.44 -19.48
C THR A 7 -18.02 -15.41 -19.60
N LYS A 8 -16.80 -14.93 -19.45
CA LYS A 8 -15.60 -15.76 -19.53
C LYS A 8 -15.65 -16.83 -18.43
N ALA A 9 -15.42 -18.08 -18.84
CA ALA A 9 -15.26 -19.19 -17.88
C ALA A 9 -13.83 -19.17 -17.31
N TRP A 10 -13.65 -18.56 -16.14
CA TRP A 10 -12.36 -18.48 -15.46
C TRP A 10 -11.96 -19.83 -14.88
N THR A 11 -10.80 -20.34 -15.28
CA THR A 11 -10.21 -21.57 -14.74
C THR A 11 -9.51 -21.32 -13.40
N VAL A 12 -9.27 -22.38 -12.62
CA VAL A 12 -8.51 -22.30 -11.37
C VAL A 12 -7.10 -21.75 -11.62
N ALA A 13 -6.43 -22.16 -12.70
CA ALA A 13 -5.08 -21.67 -13.04
C ALA A 13 -5.06 -20.17 -13.33
N GLU A 14 -6.02 -19.64 -14.09
CA GLU A 14 -6.15 -18.21 -14.37
C GLU A 14 -6.44 -17.40 -13.11
N MET A 15 -7.29 -17.93 -12.22
CA MET A 15 -7.57 -17.27 -10.94
C MET A 15 -6.37 -17.34 -9.98
N THR A 16 -5.61 -18.46 -9.97
CA THR A 16 -4.38 -18.58 -9.18
C THR A 16 -3.32 -17.56 -9.62
N ALA A 17 -3.20 -17.27 -10.91
CA ALA A 17 -2.30 -16.25 -11.43
C ALA A 17 -2.64 -14.80 -10.98
N ARG A 18 -3.81 -14.61 -10.38
CA ARG A 18 -4.30 -13.33 -9.83
C ARG A 18 -4.16 -13.25 -8.31
N VAL A 19 -3.45 -14.18 -7.72
CA VAL A 19 -3.21 -14.26 -6.28
C VAL A 19 -1.75 -13.94 -5.98
N VAL A 20 -1.53 -13.07 -5.01
CA VAL A 20 -0.21 -12.85 -4.41
C VAL A 20 -0.27 -13.38 -2.98
N ARG A 21 0.43 -14.49 -2.74
CA ARG A 21 0.53 -15.08 -1.41
C ARG A 21 1.49 -14.28 -0.56
N TYR A 22 1.15 -14.11 0.71
CA TYR A 22 2.04 -13.42 1.66
C TYR A 22 3.41 -14.10 1.76
N ALA A 23 3.41 -15.43 1.73
CA ALA A 23 4.65 -16.23 1.78
C ALA A 23 5.53 -16.09 0.52
N ASP A 24 4.93 -15.71 -0.62
CA ASP A 24 5.63 -15.59 -1.91
C ASP A 24 6.03 -14.15 -2.23
N LEU A 25 5.80 -13.20 -1.30
CA LEU A 25 6.20 -11.81 -1.48
C LEU A 25 7.71 -11.69 -1.70
N GLN A 26 8.11 -11.05 -2.79
CA GLN A 26 9.51 -10.82 -3.15
C GLN A 26 9.95 -9.42 -2.70
N PRO A 27 10.82 -9.31 -1.68
CA PRO A 27 11.21 -8.03 -1.12
C PRO A 27 12.23 -7.30 -2.01
N CYS A 28 12.13 -5.98 -2.04
CA CYS A 28 13.18 -5.09 -2.52
C CYS A 28 13.75 -4.32 -1.32
N TYR A 29 15.02 -4.57 -0.99
CA TYR A 29 15.70 -3.93 0.13
C TYR A 29 16.26 -2.55 -0.21
N ASN A 30 16.42 -2.24 -1.50
CA ASN A 30 16.93 -0.97 -2.03
C ASN A 30 15.90 -0.27 -2.94
N ALA A 31 14.63 -0.33 -2.52
CA ALA A 31 13.54 0.29 -3.27
C ALA A 31 13.61 1.83 -3.27
N PHE A 32 14.19 2.42 -2.24
CA PHE A 32 14.11 3.85 -1.96
C PHE A 32 15.46 4.44 -1.53
N VAL A 33 15.62 5.74 -1.73
CA VAL A 33 16.86 6.50 -1.45
C VAL A 33 17.30 6.41 0.03
N ASP A 34 16.38 6.16 0.95
CA ASP A 34 16.67 6.00 2.38
C ASP A 34 17.02 4.57 2.81
N CYS A 35 17.15 3.62 1.89
CA CYS A 35 17.29 2.18 2.22
C CYS A 35 18.53 1.81 3.05
N ARG A 36 19.49 2.72 3.23
CA ARG A 36 20.66 2.56 4.10
C ARG A 36 20.85 3.70 5.10
N THR A 37 19.88 4.59 5.20
CA THR A 37 19.93 5.59 6.26
C THR A 37 19.71 4.93 7.63
N PRO A 38 20.27 5.49 8.73
CA PRO A 38 20.20 4.85 10.04
C PRO A 38 18.77 4.49 10.45
N GLY A 39 18.57 3.21 10.76
CA GLY A 39 17.27 2.64 11.12
C GLY A 39 16.41 2.17 9.94
N SER A 40 16.83 2.39 8.68
CA SER A 40 16.07 1.98 7.51
C SER A 40 16.65 0.75 6.78
N GLU A 41 17.79 0.20 7.25
CA GLU A 41 18.61 -0.77 6.52
C GLU A 41 17.94 -2.14 6.34
N ALA A 42 16.97 -2.46 7.18
CA ALA A 42 16.34 -3.79 7.19
C ALA A 42 14.90 -3.77 6.70
N LYS A 43 14.46 -2.70 6.05
CA LYS A 43 13.10 -2.63 5.52
C LYS A 43 12.95 -3.43 4.22
N GLU A 44 11.86 -4.13 4.12
CA GLU A 44 11.45 -4.85 2.92
C GLU A 44 10.27 -4.12 2.28
N ASN A 45 10.41 -3.78 1.00
CA ASN A 45 9.36 -3.11 0.23
C ASN A 45 8.85 -4.04 -0.86
N PHE A 46 7.54 -4.03 -1.08
CA PHE A 46 6.88 -4.91 -2.03
C PHE A 46 6.02 -4.09 -2.99
N THR A 47 6.06 -4.43 -4.29
CA THR A 47 5.08 -3.97 -5.28
C THR A 47 4.17 -5.15 -5.61
N ILE A 48 2.94 -5.10 -5.09
CA ILE A 48 1.98 -6.19 -5.19
C ILE A 48 1.17 -6.04 -6.48
N ILE A 49 0.58 -4.87 -6.72
CA ILE A 49 -0.19 -4.57 -7.93
C ILE A 49 0.21 -3.20 -8.47
N GLY A 50 0.40 -3.13 -9.78
CA GLY A 50 0.76 -1.91 -10.50
C GLY A 50 2.26 -1.59 -10.43
N PRO A 51 2.73 -0.48 -11.06
CA PRO A 51 4.15 -0.12 -11.10
C PRO A 51 4.71 0.27 -9.73
N GLY A 52 3.84 0.73 -8.80
CA GLY A 52 4.28 1.25 -7.51
C GLY A 52 5.10 2.54 -7.61
N VAL A 53 5.77 2.90 -6.52
CA VAL A 53 6.57 4.14 -6.39
C VAL A 53 8.05 3.86 -6.15
N SER A 54 8.52 2.63 -6.37
CA SER A 54 9.92 2.26 -6.17
C SER A 54 10.86 3.05 -7.09
N GLU A 55 11.97 3.49 -6.55
CA GLU A 55 13.05 4.17 -7.27
C GLU A 55 14.06 3.18 -7.86
N ASN A 56 13.89 1.89 -7.55
CA ASN A 56 14.67 0.81 -8.13
C ASN A 56 13.92 0.17 -9.31
N PRO A 57 14.37 0.35 -10.55
CA PRO A 57 13.71 -0.20 -11.73
C PRO A 57 13.74 -1.73 -11.80
N ALA A 58 14.56 -2.39 -10.98
CA ALA A 58 14.66 -3.85 -10.91
C ALA A 58 13.73 -4.46 -9.87
N GLN A 59 12.92 -3.65 -9.18
CA GLN A 59 11.95 -4.17 -8.21
C GLN A 59 10.95 -5.11 -8.90
N HIS A 60 10.72 -6.26 -8.26
CA HIS A 60 9.72 -7.22 -8.72
C HIS A 60 8.30 -6.64 -8.58
N VAL A 61 7.50 -6.79 -9.63
CA VAL A 61 6.06 -6.46 -9.64
C VAL A 61 5.29 -7.77 -9.76
N HIS A 62 4.46 -8.10 -8.77
CA HIS A 62 3.72 -9.37 -8.76
C HIS A 62 2.59 -9.37 -9.80
N ILE A 63 1.78 -8.32 -9.86
CA ILE A 63 0.69 -8.15 -10.84
C ILE A 63 0.86 -6.79 -11.51
N ALA A 64 1.27 -6.81 -12.78
CA ALA A 64 1.53 -5.58 -13.55
C ALA A 64 0.28 -5.00 -14.23
N GLU A 65 -0.84 -5.72 -14.24
CA GLU A 65 -2.10 -5.26 -14.83
C GLU A 65 -2.63 -4.00 -14.13
N PRO A 66 -2.98 -2.92 -14.87
CA PRO A 66 -3.54 -1.71 -14.28
C PRO A 66 -4.91 -1.95 -13.65
N HIS A 67 -5.15 -1.31 -12.48
CA HIS A 67 -6.37 -1.46 -11.69
C HIS A 67 -7.04 -0.13 -11.36
N GLY A 68 -6.48 1.01 -11.81
CA GLY A 68 -6.87 2.35 -11.39
C GLY A 68 -6.28 2.75 -10.03
N PHE A 69 -5.49 1.87 -9.42
CA PHE A 69 -4.75 2.06 -8.18
C PHE A 69 -3.58 1.08 -8.09
N ASN A 70 -2.66 1.34 -7.17
CA ASN A 70 -1.53 0.47 -6.89
C ASN A 70 -1.65 -0.16 -5.50
N ILE A 71 -1.12 -1.37 -5.35
CA ILE A 71 -0.97 -2.02 -4.05
C ILE A 71 0.51 -2.25 -3.79
N GLY A 72 0.97 -1.78 -2.64
CA GLY A 72 2.31 -2.02 -2.12
C GLY A 72 2.28 -2.64 -0.73
N GLY A 73 3.45 -2.85 -0.17
CA GLY A 73 3.61 -3.29 1.20
C GLY A 73 4.98 -2.94 1.75
N ALA A 74 5.05 -2.78 3.07
CA ALA A 74 6.28 -2.59 3.80
C ALA A 74 6.32 -3.59 4.96
N ARG A 75 7.36 -4.43 5.02
CA ARG A 75 7.63 -5.30 6.15
C ARG A 75 8.90 -4.83 6.84
N GLN A 76 8.80 -4.55 8.12
CA GLN A 76 9.88 -3.93 8.87
C GLN A 76 10.07 -4.62 10.21
N PRO A 77 11.32 -4.91 10.61
CA PRO A 77 11.63 -5.36 11.96
C PRO A 77 11.37 -4.26 12.99
N PRO A 78 11.44 -4.58 14.29
CA PRO A 78 11.34 -3.57 15.35
C PRO A 78 12.28 -2.39 15.15
N HIS A 79 11.76 -1.19 15.40
CA HIS A 79 12.48 0.09 15.32
C HIS A 79 12.96 0.49 13.92
N CYS A 80 12.58 -0.25 12.88
CA CYS A 80 12.89 0.12 11.52
C CYS A 80 12.03 1.29 11.05
N VAL A 81 12.67 2.24 10.38
CA VAL A 81 12.10 3.54 9.99
C VAL A 81 11.90 3.61 8.49
N ASN A 82 10.81 4.20 8.05
CA ASN A 82 10.64 4.75 6.72
C ASN A 82 10.67 6.28 6.83
N SER A 83 11.62 6.92 6.13
CA SER A 83 11.93 8.34 6.30
C SER A 83 10.81 9.25 5.79
N GLN A 84 10.86 10.54 6.20
CA GLN A 84 9.86 11.55 5.86
C GLN A 84 9.77 11.80 4.37
N HIS A 85 8.58 11.58 3.81
CA HIS A 85 8.28 11.72 2.39
C HIS A 85 6.81 12.10 2.17
N SER A 86 6.47 12.53 0.97
CA SER A 86 5.10 12.72 0.51
C SER A 86 4.89 12.10 -0.86
N HIS A 87 3.62 11.92 -1.26
CA HIS A 87 3.24 11.39 -2.57
C HIS A 87 2.37 12.37 -3.35
N ASP A 88 2.37 12.22 -4.67
CA ASP A 88 1.49 12.95 -5.58
C ASP A 88 0.05 12.43 -5.51
N THR A 89 -0.15 11.20 -5.04
CA THR A 89 -1.45 10.56 -4.85
C THR A 89 -1.72 10.31 -3.36
N ALA A 90 -3.00 10.23 -3.01
CA ALA A 90 -3.40 9.82 -1.67
C ALA A 90 -3.02 8.35 -1.42
N GLU A 91 -2.66 8.05 -0.19
CA GLU A 91 -2.24 6.72 0.23
C GLU A 91 -3.01 6.28 1.47
N VAL A 92 -3.43 5.02 1.48
CA VAL A 92 -4.06 4.40 2.66
C VAL A 92 -3.24 3.21 3.09
N PHE A 93 -2.86 3.16 4.35
CA PHE A 93 -2.23 1.98 4.94
C PHE A 93 -3.24 1.20 5.79
N VAL A 94 -3.14 -0.11 5.70
CA VAL A 94 -3.73 -1.08 6.62
C VAL A 94 -2.60 -1.67 7.47
N ALA A 95 -2.64 -1.50 8.78
CA ALA A 95 -1.74 -2.17 9.69
C ALA A 95 -2.14 -3.66 9.78
N HIS A 96 -1.46 -4.53 9.01
CA HIS A 96 -1.75 -5.97 9.04
C HIS A 96 -1.20 -6.63 10.31
N SER A 97 0.03 -6.32 10.64
CA SER A 97 0.70 -6.82 11.85
C SER A 97 1.71 -5.81 12.38
N GLY A 98 2.14 -5.95 13.63
CA GLY A 98 3.02 -5.01 14.31
C GLY A 98 2.29 -3.80 14.89
N THR A 99 3.04 -2.94 15.56
CA THR A 99 2.57 -1.64 16.07
C THR A 99 3.34 -0.55 15.34
N TRP A 100 2.63 0.42 14.82
CA TRP A 100 3.22 1.43 13.94
C TRP A 100 3.00 2.81 14.48
N ARG A 101 4.03 3.64 14.45
CA ARG A 101 3.92 5.08 14.67
C ARG A 101 4.13 5.80 13.36
N PHE A 102 3.20 6.65 12.99
CA PHE A 102 3.33 7.60 11.89
C PHE A 102 3.70 8.96 12.46
N ASP A 103 4.80 9.50 11.97
CA ASP A 103 5.32 10.81 12.32
C ASP A 103 5.03 11.77 11.15
N LEU A 104 4.21 12.79 11.36
CA LEU A 104 3.74 13.71 10.32
C LEU A 104 4.52 15.02 10.34
N GLY A 105 4.68 15.63 9.18
CA GLY A 105 5.47 16.83 8.98
C GLY A 105 6.85 16.56 8.38
N GLU A 106 7.51 17.61 7.89
CA GLU A 106 8.82 17.53 7.25
C GLU A 106 9.89 16.93 8.19
N GLN A 107 9.86 17.32 9.47
CA GLN A 107 10.75 16.80 10.50
C GLN A 107 10.10 15.69 11.34
N GLY A 108 8.85 15.31 11.05
CA GLY A 108 8.09 14.33 11.83
C GLY A 108 7.55 14.86 13.17
N ASP A 109 7.48 16.17 13.32
CA ASP A 109 7.15 16.86 14.57
C ASP A 109 5.81 17.63 14.56
N ASP A 110 5.08 17.59 13.44
CA ASP A 110 3.75 18.21 13.36
C ASP A 110 2.72 17.45 14.18
N ALA A 111 2.67 16.14 14.04
CA ALA A 111 1.79 15.24 14.79
C ALA A 111 2.28 13.79 14.75
N GLN A 112 1.82 12.99 15.70
CA GLN A 112 2.11 11.56 15.75
C GLN A 112 0.80 10.77 15.94
N VAL A 113 0.67 9.64 15.26
CA VAL A 113 -0.42 8.67 15.47
C VAL A 113 0.13 7.26 15.51
N GLU A 114 -0.45 6.43 16.36
CA GLU A 114 -0.14 5.00 16.43
C GLU A 114 -1.22 4.18 15.75
N LEU A 115 -0.82 3.10 15.07
CA LEU A 115 -1.71 2.09 14.50
C LEU A 115 -1.42 0.73 15.10
N TYR A 116 -2.50 0.00 15.30
CA TYR A 116 -2.52 -1.40 15.76
C TYR A 116 -3.12 -2.30 14.67
N PRO A 117 -2.95 -3.62 14.74
CA PRO A 117 -3.48 -4.53 13.71
C PRO A 117 -4.96 -4.31 13.42
N GLY A 118 -5.28 -4.13 12.16
CA GLY A 118 -6.63 -3.82 11.64
C GLY A 118 -6.98 -2.34 11.59
N ASP A 119 -6.19 -1.45 12.18
CA ASP A 119 -6.34 -0.01 11.98
C ASP A 119 -5.93 0.40 10.56
N THR A 120 -6.51 1.49 10.08
CA THR A 120 -6.14 2.11 8.82
C THR A 120 -5.84 3.59 9.01
N ILE A 121 -4.91 4.11 8.19
CA ILE A 121 -4.64 5.55 8.11
C ILE A 121 -4.75 6.00 6.66
N SER A 122 -5.48 7.09 6.43
CA SER A 122 -5.65 7.72 5.12
C SER A 122 -4.79 8.98 5.03
N LEU A 123 -3.73 8.95 4.25
CA LEU A 123 -2.77 10.03 4.13
C LEU A 123 -3.06 10.89 2.90
N PRO A 124 -3.27 12.20 3.07
CA PRO A 124 -3.50 13.10 1.94
C PRO A 124 -2.23 13.32 1.13
N THR A 125 -2.42 13.79 -0.11
CA THR A 125 -1.32 14.24 -0.96
C THR A 125 -0.59 15.43 -0.32
N LYS A 126 0.68 15.59 -0.65
CA LYS A 126 1.48 16.76 -0.23
C LYS A 126 1.58 16.95 1.28
N THR A 127 1.48 15.87 2.04
CA THR A 127 1.74 15.85 3.48
C THR A 127 2.94 14.97 3.73
N PHE A 128 3.97 15.49 4.37
CA PHE A 128 5.11 14.71 4.79
C PHE A 128 4.72 13.73 5.89
N ARG A 129 5.15 12.48 5.73
CA ARG A 129 5.02 11.42 6.74
C ARG A 129 6.20 10.47 6.67
N GLY A 130 6.56 9.96 7.82
CA GLY A 130 7.40 8.79 8.00
C GLY A 130 6.68 7.80 8.91
N PHE A 131 7.17 6.58 9.00
CA PHE A 131 6.61 5.61 9.92
C PHE A 131 7.69 4.66 10.47
N THR A 132 7.44 4.19 11.68
CA THR A 132 8.34 3.30 12.41
C THR A 132 7.55 2.13 12.96
N ASN A 133 8.07 0.92 12.82
CA ASN A 133 7.57 -0.22 13.59
C ASN A 133 8.03 -0.08 15.06
N THR A 134 7.12 0.28 15.94
CA THR A 134 7.37 0.43 17.38
C THR A 134 7.08 -0.84 18.18
N GLY A 135 6.62 -1.90 17.50
CA GLY A 135 6.38 -3.22 18.12
C GLY A 135 7.67 -3.98 18.41
N ASN A 136 7.51 -5.16 19.01
CA ASN A 136 8.62 -6.04 19.38
C ASN A 136 8.91 -7.13 18.32
N ASP A 137 8.04 -7.26 17.33
CA ASP A 137 8.13 -8.24 16.25
C ASP A 137 8.11 -7.54 14.88
N SER A 138 8.46 -8.28 13.83
CA SER A 138 8.34 -7.77 12.46
C SER A 138 6.88 -7.47 12.14
N GLY A 139 6.61 -6.25 11.66
CA GLY A 139 5.29 -5.79 11.27
C GLY A 139 5.14 -5.67 9.76
N PHE A 140 3.90 -5.71 9.28
CA PHE A 140 3.55 -5.53 7.88
C PHE A 140 2.45 -4.48 7.71
N LEU A 141 2.75 -3.47 6.89
CA LEU A 141 1.78 -2.51 6.36
C LEU A 141 1.41 -2.91 4.94
N TRP A 142 0.13 -3.00 4.66
CA TRP A 142 -0.41 -3.13 3.30
C TRP A 142 -0.90 -1.75 2.85
N ALA A 143 -0.48 -1.30 1.65
CA ALA A 143 -0.69 0.07 1.20
C ALA A 143 -1.44 0.14 -0.12
N VAL A 144 -2.35 1.10 -0.25
CA VAL A 144 -3.07 1.44 -1.48
C VAL A 144 -2.73 2.86 -1.88
N LEU A 145 -2.26 3.05 -3.11
CA LEU A 145 -2.03 4.37 -3.71
C LEU A 145 -2.98 4.56 -4.89
N GLY A 146 -3.57 5.74 -5.01
CA GLY A 146 -4.49 6.05 -6.11
C GLY A 146 -3.80 6.11 -7.47
N GLN A 147 -4.61 5.94 -8.53
CA GLN A 147 -4.22 5.99 -9.95
C GLN A 147 -3.29 4.85 -10.40
N ASP A 148 -3.25 4.57 -11.71
CA ASP A 148 -2.32 3.59 -12.30
C ASP A 148 -0.88 4.09 -12.31
N ASN A 149 -0.68 5.41 -12.42
CA ASN A 149 0.61 6.05 -12.21
C ASN A 149 0.57 6.82 -10.89
N PRO A 150 1.13 6.30 -9.81
CA PRO A 150 1.06 6.93 -8.49
C PRO A 150 1.99 8.15 -8.35
N GLY A 151 2.72 8.53 -9.39
CA GLY A 151 3.65 9.64 -9.37
C GLY A 151 4.97 9.28 -8.71
N ARG A 152 5.59 10.27 -8.05
CA ARG A 152 6.89 10.14 -7.42
C ARG A 152 6.79 10.24 -5.90
N VAL A 153 7.82 9.71 -5.25
CA VAL A 153 8.11 10.02 -3.85
C VAL A 153 8.82 11.37 -3.79
N THR A 154 8.29 12.28 -2.99
CA THR A 154 8.95 13.54 -2.65
C THR A 154 9.52 13.40 -1.24
N TRP A 155 10.83 13.31 -1.15
CA TRP A 155 11.55 13.16 0.12
C TRP A 155 11.71 14.48 0.83
N ALA A 156 11.70 14.46 2.15
CA ALA A 156 12.08 15.61 2.95
C ALA A 156 13.57 15.94 2.72
N PRO A 157 13.96 17.24 2.75
CA PRO A 157 15.32 17.67 2.34
C PRO A 157 16.45 16.93 3.07
N GLN A 158 16.32 16.68 4.37
CA GLN A 158 17.33 15.99 5.19
C GLN A 158 17.56 14.53 4.75
N VAL A 159 16.57 13.88 4.12
CA VAL A 159 16.72 12.49 3.66
C VAL A 159 17.77 12.39 2.57
N PHE A 160 17.84 13.36 1.66
CA PHE A 160 18.86 13.38 0.60
C PHE A 160 20.26 13.58 1.15
N GLU A 161 20.42 14.38 2.22
CA GLU A 161 21.70 14.57 2.88
C GLU A 161 22.18 13.28 3.55
N MET A 162 21.31 12.64 4.31
CA MET A 162 21.61 11.33 4.90
C MET A 162 21.95 10.29 3.83
N ALA A 163 21.15 10.20 2.77
CA ALA A 163 21.34 9.19 1.72
C ALA A 163 22.73 9.30 1.06
N ARG A 164 23.22 10.52 0.79
CA ARG A 164 24.54 10.75 0.19
C ARG A 164 25.68 10.21 1.04
N ASP A 165 25.57 10.34 2.36
CA ASP A 165 26.60 9.83 3.28
C ASP A 165 26.71 8.31 3.23
N PHE A 166 25.66 7.62 2.75
CA PHE A 166 25.60 6.17 2.55
C PHE A 166 25.76 5.74 1.08
N GLY A 167 26.17 6.67 0.21
CA GLY A 167 26.44 6.37 -1.21
C GLY A 167 25.21 6.19 -2.09
N LEU A 168 24.03 6.64 -1.62
CA LEU A 168 22.78 6.59 -2.36
C LEU A 168 22.49 7.92 -3.06
N VAL A 169 22.26 7.88 -4.37
CA VAL A 169 21.99 9.05 -5.20
C VAL A 169 20.71 8.82 -6.00
N LEU A 170 19.65 9.56 -5.67
CA LEU A 170 18.45 9.60 -6.48
C LEU A 170 18.65 10.59 -7.64
N LEU A 171 18.41 10.14 -8.88
CA LEU A 171 18.52 10.96 -10.07
C LEU A 171 17.21 11.73 -10.34
N ASP A 172 17.30 12.84 -11.06
CA ASP A 172 16.15 13.67 -11.46
C ASP A 172 15.09 12.90 -12.27
N GLY A 173 15.49 11.81 -12.94
CA GLY A 173 14.63 10.83 -13.59
C GLY A 173 13.91 9.86 -12.65
N GLY A 174 14.14 9.93 -11.31
CA GLY A 174 13.52 9.04 -10.31
C GLY A 174 14.21 7.68 -10.14
N ARG A 175 15.40 7.48 -10.76
CA ARG A 175 16.20 6.26 -10.61
C ARG A 175 17.18 6.41 -9.44
N LEU A 176 17.18 5.45 -8.54
CA LEU A 176 18.19 5.30 -7.51
C LEU A 176 19.49 4.70 -8.10
N VAL A 177 20.64 5.27 -7.72
CA VAL A 177 21.98 4.75 -8.01
C VAL A 177 22.70 4.49 -6.68
N ASP A 178 23.25 3.29 -6.56
CA ASP A 178 23.95 2.84 -5.38
C ASP A 178 25.46 2.84 -5.62
N THR A 179 26.10 3.99 -5.34
CA THR A 179 27.55 4.14 -5.53
C THR A 179 28.38 3.33 -4.53
N ALA A 180 27.83 3.02 -3.36
CA ALA A 180 28.51 2.17 -2.37
C ALA A 180 28.47 0.68 -2.77
N ALA A 181 27.48 0.26 -3.57
CA ALA A 181 27.46 -1.07 -4.20
C ALA A 181 28.30 -1.13 -5.50
N GLY A 182 28.97 -0.04 -5.88
CA GLY A 182 29.81 0.03 -7.08
C GLY A 182 29.07 0.45 -8.35
N GLU A 183 27.81 0.91 -8.26
CA GLU A 183 27.13 1.46 -9.42
C GLU A 183 27.75 2.81 -9.82
N ALA A 184 27.97 2.98 -11.12
CA ALA A 184 28.47 4.25 -11.66
C ALA A 184 27.31 5.21 -11.96
N LEU A 185 27.50 6.49 -11.63
CA LEU A 185 26.58 7.53 -12.08
C LEU A 185 26.62 7.63 -13.61
N PRO A 186 25.49 7.57 -14.32
CA PRO A 186 25.46 7.72 -15.77
C PRO A 186 25.99 9.10 -16.18
N SER A 187 26.77 9.17 -17.26
CA SER A 187 27.56 10.37 -17.66
C SER A 187 26.75 11.65 -17.85
N ASN A 188 25.46 11.57 -18.14
CA ASN A 188 24.57 12.70 -18.37
C ASN A 188 23.46 12.81 -17.33
N SER A 189 23.57 12.07 -16.23
CA SER A 189 22.55 12.09 -15.16
C SER A 189 22.78 13.28 -14.22
N ARG A 190 21.69 13.77 -13.66
CA ARG A 190 21.73 14.80 -12.63
C ARG A 190 21.12 14.22 -11.36
N PRO A 191 21.76 14.41 -10.20
CA PRO A 191 21.12 14.13 -8.93
C PRO A 191 19.86 14.96 -8.77
N MET A 192 18.81 14.36 -8.21
CA MET A 192 17.60 15.08 -7.82
C MET A 192 17.96 16.12 -6.76
N LEU A 193 17.43 17.31 -6.93
CA LEU A 193 17.58 18.35 -5.91
C LEU A 193 16.57 18.11 -4.79
N PRO A 194 16.94 18.35 -3.53
CA PRO A 194 16.00 18.35 -2.42
C PRO A 194 14.85 19.33 -2.66
N THR A 195 13.69 19.03 -2.09
CA THR A 195 12.56 19.97 -2.07
C THR A 195 13.04 21.31 -1.52
N SER A 196 12.78 22.39 -2.25
CA SER A 196 13.20 23.72 -1.79
C SER A 196 12.43 24.11 -0.53
N PRO A 197 13.00 24.96 0.36
CA PRO A 197 12.27 25.48 1.53
C PRO A 197 10.95 26.18 1.14
N GLU A 198 10.92 26.84 -0.03
CA GLU A 198 9.73 27.47 -0.55
C GLU A 198 8.64 26.44 -0.95
N ASP A 199 9.02 25.33 -1.53
CA ASP A 199 8.09 24.26 -1.91
C ASP A 199 7.68 23.43 -0.69
N ALA A 200 8.58 23.18 0.24
CA ALA A 200 8.27 22.53 1.51
C ALA A 200 7.24 23.32 2.32
N ALA A 201 7.35 24.66 2.33
CA ALA A 201 6.41 25.54 3.00
C ALA A 201 5.00 25.56 2.39
N LYS A 202 4.83 25.08 1.15
CA LYS A 202 3.53 24.92 0.50
C LYS A 202 2.83 23.61 0.87
N LEU A 203 3.55 22.68 1.48
CA LEU A 203 2.98 21.41 1.89
C LEU A 203 2.12 21.60 3.15
N HIS A 204 1.08 20.76 3.25
CA HIS A 204 0.16 20.87 4.37
C HIS A 204 0.83 20.39 5.66
N ARG A 205 0.80 21.27 6.69
CA ARG A 205 1.20 20.93 8.05
C ARG A 205 0.00 20.39 8.82
N MET A 206 0.17 19.22 9.42
CA MET A 206 -0.89 18.49 10.08
C MET A 206 -0.93 18.81 11.57
N THR A 207 -2.07 19.26 12.05
CA THR A 207 -2.26 19.36 13.51
C THR A 207 -2.55 17.98 14.12
N PRO A 208 -2.31 17.78 15.44
CA PRO A 208 -2.67 16.53 16.12
C PRO A 208 -4.16 16.16 16.00
N HIS A 209 -5.04 17.15 15.93
CA HIS A 209 -6.48 16.92 15.74
C HIS A 209 -6.78 16.37 14.33
N GLU A 210 -6.23 16.99 13.29
CA GLU A 210 -6.36 16.51 11.91
C GLU A 210 -5.78 15.12 11.75
N ALA A 211 -4.58 14.88 12.32
CA ALA A 211 -3.93 13.58 12.29
C ALA A 211 -4.80 12.46 12.90
N ALA A 212 -5.49 12.74 13.99
CA ALA A 212 -6.40 11.79 14.62
C ALA A 212 -7.58 11.42 13.71
N LEU A 213 -8.04 12.35 12.87
CA LEU A 213 -9.14 12.11 11.90
C LEU A 213 -8.72 11.26 10.70
N LEU A 214 -7.41 11.10 10.46
CA LEU A 214 -6.91 10.22 9.38
C LEU A 214 -7.09 8.73 9.71
N VAL A 215 -7.29 8.38 10.98
CA VAL A 215 -7.25 7.00 11.45
C VAL A 215 -8.65 6.44 11.65
N VAL A 216 -8.91 5.27 11.07
CA VAL A 216 -10.08 4.45 11.37
C VAL A 216 -9.63 3.25 12.20
N ARG A 217 -10.16 3.15 13.43
CA ARG A 217 -9.79 2.09 14.36
C ARG A 217 -10.51 0.78 14.05
N ALA A 218 -9.79 -0.32 14.17
CA ALA A 218 -10.37 -1.65 14.01
C ALA A 218 -11.50 -1.91 15.00
N ALA A 219 -11.40 -1.36 16.22
CA ALA A 219 -12.39 -1.54 17.30
C ALA A 219 -13.68 -0.76 17.09
N ASP A 220 -13.66 0.33 16.31
CA ASP A 220 -14.78 1.26 16.23
C ASP A 220 -15.83 0.86 15.18
N VAL A 221 -15.48 -0.03 14.26
CA VAL A 221 -16.32 -0.37 13.11
C VAL A 221 -16.27 -1.86 12.77
N SER A 222 -17.44 -2.43 12.46
CA SER A 222 -17.57 -3.80 11.92
C SER A 222 -17.28 -3.85 10.42
N ALA A 223 -17.65 -2.79 9.69
CA ALA A 223 -17.28 -2.54 8.31
C ALA A 223 -17.03 -1.04 8.16
N ALA A 224 -15.93 -0.67 7.51
CA ALA A 224 -15.58 0.74 7.30
C ALA A 224 -15.35 0.98 5.81
N VAL A 225 -15.89 2.09 5.31
CA VAL A 225 -15.60 2.60 3.98
C VAL A 225 -14.56 3.71 4.14
N ILE A 226 -13.44 3.53 3.45
CA ILE A 226 -12.36 4.52 3.36
C ILE A 226 -12.22 4.92 1.89
N GLY A 227 -11.78 6.10 1.61
CA GLY A 227 -11.62 6.59 0.25
C GLY A 227 -12.39 7.88 0.07
N LEU A 228 -13.35 7.93 -0.85
CA LEU A 228 -14.14 9.14 -1.10
C LEU A 228 -14.93 9.62 0.13
N ASP A 229 -15.30 8.69 1.00
CA ASP A 229 -16.05 8.93 2.24
C ASP A 229 -15.15 9.05 3.48
N ALA A 230 -13.82 9.11 3.30
CA ALA A 230 -12.90 9.26 4.42
C ALA A 230 -13.16 10.58 5.18
N PRO A 231 -12.91 10.62 6.50
CA PRO A 231 -13.16 11.81 7.33
C PRO A 231 -12.49 13.09 6.79
N LEU A 232 -11.30 12.96 6.23
CA LEU A 232 -10.67 14.02 5.45
C LEU A 232 -10.97 13.76 3.97
N ALA A 233 -11.77 14.61 3.37
CA ALA A 233 -12.29 14.47 2.00
C ALA A 233 -11.21 14.63 0.92
N TRP A 234 -10.16 13.80 0.96
CA TRP A 234 -9.16 13.73 -0.08
C TRP A 234 -9.61 12.78 -1.19
N PRO A 235 -9.47 13.17 -2.46
CA PRO A 235 -9.78 12.29 -3.57
C PRO A 235 -8.72 11.17 -3.66
N HIS A 236 -9.11 9.95 -3.29
CA HIS A 236 -8.22 8.79 -3.33
C HIS A 236 -8.15 8.14 -4.72
N GLY A 237 -9.21 8.27 -5.53
CA GLY A 237 -9.34 7.55 -6.80
C GLY A 237 -9.72 6.07 -6.64
N PHE A 238 -9.99 5.63 -5.40
CA PHE A 238 -10.47 4.30 -5.06
C PHE A 238 -11.33 4.36 -3.79
N THR A 239 -12.05 3.27 -3.51
CA THR A 239 -12.71 3.05 -2.21
C THR A 239 -12.08 1.86 -1.51
N LEU A 240 -12.05 1.88 -0.18
CA LEU A 240 -11.59 0.79 0.66
C LEU A 240 -12.67 0.43 1.67
N ASP A 241 -13.17 -0.81 1.58
CA ASP A 241 -14.15 -1.36 2.50
C ASP A 241 -13.48 -2.37 3.44
N ARG A 242 -13.84 -2.36 4.71
CA ARG A 242 -13.56 -3.46 5.63
C ARG A 242 -14.74 -4.42 5.63
N VAL A 243 -14.50 -5.68 5.29
CA VAL A 243 -15.50 -6.75 5.21
C VAL A 243 -15.24 -7.76 6.34
N VAL A 244 -16.24 -8.03 7.15
CA VAL A 244 -16.16 -9.02 8.23
C VAL A 244 -17.08 -10.19 7.90
N LEU A 245 -16.51 -11.38 7.80
CA LEU A 245 -17.23 -12.64 7.67
C LEU A 245 -17.28 -13.31 9.04
N ALA A 246 -18.48 -13.51 9.58
CA ALA A 246 -18.65 -14.22 10.84
C ALA A 246 -18.22 -15.70 10.70
N ALA A 247 -17.86 -16.33 11.82
CA ALA A 247 -17.60 -17.77 11.84
C ALA A 247 -18.82 -18.55 11.32
N GLY A 248 -18.58 -19.52 10.44
CA GLY A 248 -19.63 -20.30 9.79
C GLY A 248 -20.31 -19.62 8.60
N SER A 249 -19.82 -18.44 8.17
CA SER A 249 -20.31 -17.77 6.96
C SER A 249 -20.14 -18.69 5.74
N ARG A 250 -21.20 -18.83 4.93
CA ARG A 250 -21.20 -19.61 3.69
C ARG A 250 -21.89 -18.83 2.59
N ASP A 251 -21.34 -18.95 1.38
CA ASP A 251 -21.91 -18.39 0.16
C ASP A 251 -22.26 -16.88 0.27
N VAL A 252 -21.41 -16.12 0.97
CA VAL A 252 -21.59 -14.68 1.11
C VAL A 252 -21.27 -14.00 -0.21
N GLU A 253 -22.23 -13.30 -0.77
CA GLU A 253 -22.03 -12.48 -1.96
C GLU A 253 -21.59 -11.07 -1.57
N LEU A 254 -20.50 -10.58 -2.15
CA LEU A 254 -20.13 -9.17 -2.08
C LEU A 254 -20.66 -8.47 -3.33
N PRO A 255 -21.30 -7.30 -3.21
CA PRO A 255 -21.81 -6.57 -4.36
C PRO A 255 -20.73 -6.38 -5.44
N PRO A 256 -21.06 -6.46 -6.73
CA PRO A 256 -20.12 -6.20 -7.80
C PRO A 256 -19.52 -4.79 -7.70
N ALA A 257 -18.26 -4.64 -8.11
CA ALA A 257 -17.53 -3.39 -7.99
C ALA A 257 -17.73 -2.42 -9.15
N GLY A 258 -18.28 -2.89 -10.28
CA GLY A 258 -18.26 -2.13 -11.54
C GLY A 258 -16.89 -2.11 -12.23
N GLY A 259 -15.88 -2.74 -11.63
CA GLY A 259 -14.50 -2.85 -12.08
C GLY A 259 -13.79 -4.02 -11.40
N VAL A 260 -12.48 -4.03 -11.43
CA VAL A 260 -11.67 -5.04 -10.73
C VAL A 260 -11.80 -4.85 -9.23
N ASP A 261 -12.00 -5.96 -8.51
CA ASP A 261 -11.97 -6.04 -7.05
C ASP A 261 -10.61 -6.55 -6.58
N VAL A 262 -9.98 -5.89 -5.64
CA VAL A 262 -8.84 -6.44 -4.91
C VAL A 262 -9.25 -6.68 -3.47
N LEU A 263 -9.00 -7.88 -2.97
CA LEU A 263 -9.25 -8.23 -1.57
C LEU A 263 -7.93 -8.64 -0.91
N PHE A 264 -7.72 -8.13 0.28
CA PHE A 264 -6.62 -8.46 1.17
C PHE A 264 -7.17 -9.16 2.40
N VAL A 265 -6.68 -10.34 2.71
CA VAL A 265 -7.09 -11.09 3.90
C VAL A 265 -6.29 -10.56 5.10
N HIS A 266 -6.94 -9.77 5.95
CA HIS A 266 -6.28 -9.24 7.15
C HIS A 266 -6.17 -10.30 8.26
N ALA A 267 -7.25 -11.05 8.49
CA ALA A 267 -7.28 -12.06 9.54
C ALA A 267 -8.22 -13.21 9.17
N GLY A 268 -7.91 -14.40 9.68
CA GLY A 268 -8.67 -15.63 9.44
C GLY A 268 -8.40 -16.24 8.07
N ASP A 269 -9.21 -17.24 7.73
CA ASP A 269 -9.14 -17.97 6.48
C ASP A 269 -10.45 -17.82 5.70
N VAL A 270 -10.34 -17.74 4.37
CA VAL A 270 -11.48 -17.56 3.50
C VAL A 270 -11.33 -18.36 2.21
N THR A 271 -12.41 -18.94 1.74
CA THR A 271 -12.51 -19.60 0.44
C THR A 271 -13.33 -18.73 -0.51
N LEU A 272 -12.75 -18.40 -1.65
CA LEU A 272 -13.47 -17.86 -2.80
C LEU A 272 -14.00 -19.01 -3.64
N VAL A 273 -15.29 -18.99 -3.95
CA VAL A 273 -15.95 -19.98 -4.80
C VAL A 273 -16.56 -19.29 -6.02
N TRP A 274 -16.33 -19.83 -7.20
CA TRP A 274 -16.96 -19.42 -8.46
C TRP A 274 -17.37 -20.66 -9.27
N ASP A 275 -18.04 -20.47 -10.40
CA ASP A 275 -18.67 -21.57 -11.16
C ASP A 275 -17.72 -22.72 -11.54
N ASN A 276 -16.42 -22.41 -11.77
CA ASN A 276 -15.45 -23.38 -12.27
C ASN A 276 -14.39 -23.77 -11.24
N GLY A 277 -14.53 -23.37 -9.98
CA GLY A 277 -13.56 -23.74 -8.96
C GLY A 277 -13.65 -22.98 -7.66
N SER A 278 -12.64 -23.18 -6.83
CA SER A 278 -12.46 -22.48 -5.58
C SER A 278 -10.97 -22.29 -5.27
N LEU A 279 -10.66 -21.28 -4.46
CA LEU A 279 -9.33 -21.03 -3.93
C LEU A 279 -9.44 -20.64 -2.46
N ASP A 280 -8.52 -21.17 -1.65
CA ASP A 280 -8.39 -20.83 -0.24
C ASP A 280 -7.33 -19.75 -0.04
N PHE A 281 -7.57 -18.86 0.92
CA PHE A 281 -6.70 -17.75 1.29
C PHE A 281 -6.53 -17.69 2.79
N GLY A 282 -5.32 -17.35 3.21
CA GLY A 282 -4.97 -17.07 4.59
C GLY A 282 -4.59 -15.61 4.82
N ALA A 283 -4.33 -15.27 6.07
CA ALA A 283 -3.93 -13.91 6.46
C ALA A 283 -2.67 -13.43 5.71
N GLY A 284 -2.74 -12.23 5.14
CA GLY A 284 -1.70 -11.59 4.34
C GLY A 284 -1.83 -11.78 2.83
N ASP A 285 -2.67 -12.71 2.36
CA ASP A 285 -2.88 -12.94 0.93
C ASP A 285 -3.66 -11.80 0.27
N THR A 286 -3.29 -11.47 -0.96
CA THR A 286 -3.98 -10.50 -1.82
C THR A 286 -4.49 -11.20 -3.07
N ILE A 287 -5.75 -10.96 -3.43
CA ILE A 287 -6.35 -11.49 -4.66
C ILE A 287 -7.02 -10.40 -5.47
N THR A 288 -6.82 -10.43 -6.79
CA THR A 288 -7.58 -9.66 -7.76
C THR A 288 -8.70 -10.52 -8.33
N VAL A 289 -9.95 -10.09 -8.16
CA VAL A 289 -11.12 -10.78 -8.70
C VAL A 289 -11.70 -10.00 -9.87
N PRO A 290 -11.74 -10.58 -11.09
CA PRO A 290 -12.34 -9.93 -12.25
C PRO A 290 -13.82 -9.63 -12.04
N ASN A 291 -14.32 -8.57 -12.66
CA ASN A 291 -15.69 -8.11 -12.47
C ASN A 291 -16.76 -9.08 -13.02
N ASP A 292 -16.39 -9.85 -14.03
CA ASP A 292 -17.26 -10.84 -14.70
C ASP A 292 -17.30 -12.19 -13.98
N VAL A 293 -16.64 -12.34 -12.83
CA VAL A 293 -16.68 -13.55 -12.00
C VAL A 293 -17.83 -13.48 -11.02
N ALA A 294 -18.83 -14.33 -11.18
CA ALA A 294 -19.82 -14.59 -10.14
C ALA A 294 -19.12 -15.32 -8.99
N ARG A 295 -19.11 -14.70 -7.81
CA ARG A 295 -18.25 -15.11 -6.70
C ARG A 295 -18.98 -15.13 -5.36
N ARG A 296 -18.64 -16.14 -4.56
CA ARG A 296 -19.15 -16.33 -3.20
C ARG A 296 -17.98 -16.58 -2.25
N TRP A 297 -18.12 -16.12 -1.04
CA TRP A 297 -17.11 -16.20 -0.02
C TRP A 297 -17.58 -17.05 1.15
N THR A 298 -16.72 -17.95 1.60
CA THR A 298 -16.98 -18.84 2.74
C THR A 298 -15.86 -18.69 3.75
N SER A 299 -16.20 -18.59 5.05
CA SER A 299 -15.24 -18.61 6.14
C SER A 299 -15.80 -19.43 7.30
N LEU A 300 -15.14 -20.51 7.66
CA LEU A 300 -15.57 -21.38 8.76
C LEU A 300 -15.17 -20.81 10.12
N GLY A 301 -13.98 -20.24 10.23
CA GLY A 301 -13.45 -19.65 11.46
C GLY A 301 -13.79 -18.18 11.66
N GLY A 302 -14.33 -17.52 10.63
CA GLY A 302 -14.45 -16.08 10.53
C GLY A 302 -13.22 -15.45 9.90
N ALA A 303 -13.42 -14.33 9.19
CA ALA A 303 -12.34 -13.59 8.54
C ALA A 303 -12.63 -12.10 8.48
N THR A 304 -11.56 -11.30 8.45
CA THR A 304 -11.61 -9.88 8.14
C THR A 304 -10.82 -9.62 6.87
N LEU A 305 -11.46 -8.97 5.90
CA LEU A 305 -10.86 -8.61 4.61
C LEU A 305 -10.90 -7.09 4.45
N PHE A 306 -9.94 -6.58 3.69
CA PHE A 306 -10.02 -5.24 3.12
C PHE A 306 -10.23 -5.37 1.62
N ARG A 307 -11.23 -4.64 1.11
CA ARG A 307 -11.63 -4.66 -0.29
C ARG A 307 -11.39 -3.32 -0.93
N VAL A 308 -10.59 -3.28 -1.99
CA VAL A 308 -10.34 -2.07 -2.79
C VAL A 308 -11.07 -2.16 -4.10
N ARG A 309 -11.69 -1.03 -4.46
CA ARG A 309 -12.38 -0.86 -5.75
C ARG A 309 -11.93 0.45 -6.39
N GLY A 310 -11.63 0.42 -7.67
CA GLY A 310 -11.42 1.65 -8.44
C GLY A 310 -12.66 2.55 -8.38
N ALA A 311 -12.46 3.86 -8.49
CA ALA A 311 -13.59 4.78 -8.67
C ALA A 311 -14.38 4.37 -9.92
N ALA A 312 -15.70 4.35 -9.83
CA ALA A 312 -16.54 4.15 -11.01
C ALA A 312 -16.30 5.31 -11.99
N ASN A 313 -15.93 4.99 -13.23
CA ASN A 313 -15.79 5.95 -14.32
C ASN A 313 -17.16 6.53 -14.70
#